data_6f0948439f0b78a38e48d8b1d39569aa
#
_entry.id   6f0948439f0b78a38e48d8b1d39569aa
#
_cell.length_a   1.000
_cell.length_b   1.000
_cell.length_c   1.000
_cell.angle_alpha   90.00
_cell.angle_beta   90.00
_cell.angle_gamma   90.00
#
_symmetry.space_group_name_H-M   'P 1'
#
loop_
_entity.id
_entity.type
_entity.pdbx_description
1 polymer ?
#
loop_
_entity_poly.entity_id
_entity_poly.type
_entity_poly.pdbx_seq_one_letter_code
_entity_poly.pdbx_strand_id
1 'polypeptide(L)'
;PVGPSAIAANGKSMALNRATGQPALTQCEAPRALSTAEVKGVIGEFVQAAKNAIAAGFDGVEVHGANGYLLDQFRCPFLNDRRDEYGGSLENRCRLHLEIAREVAAAVGAERTGIRLSPHGQANDMRPDPEPMATYGYLAEELQKLGLAYLHLYDQSTSWVHDPDDELLRLIRGKFTNALMLCGGFTGRKAEAALATGSGDLIAIGKPFISNPDLVSRLRQGVEIASWDSKTFYLGGHSGYLDYPTFSA
;
A
#
# COMPACT_ATOMS: atom_id res chain seq x y z
N PRO A 1 7.45 0.99 -19.38
CA PRO A 1 6.49 0.62 -18.35
C PRO A 1 5.47 -0.41 -18.85
N VAL A 2 4.86 -1.17 -17.94
CA VAL A 2 3.78 -2.11 -18.22
C VAL A 2 2.59 -1.83 -17.30
N GLY A 3 1.38 -2.26 -17.71
CA GLY A 3 0.16 -2.05 -16.93
C GLY A 3 -0.98 -2.95 -17.40
N PRO A 4 -2.18 -2.82 -16.84
CA PRO A 4 -3.35 -3.58 -17.29
C PRO A 4 -3.73 -3.21 -18.74
N SER A 5 -3.59 -1.95 -19.11
CA SER A 5 -3.97 -1.35 -20.39
C SER A 5 -2.98 -0.26 -20.79
N ALA A 6 -3.01 0.16 -22.05
CA ALA A 6 -2.10 1.21 -22.57
C ALA A 6 -2.64 2.63 -22.26
N ILE A 7 -2.96 2.88 -20.99
CA ILE A 7 -3.51 4.16 -20.50
C ILE A 7 -2.45 4.86 -19.67
N ALA A 8 -1.94 5.99 -20.14
CA ALA A 8 -0.93 6.78 -19.43
C ALA A 8 -1.55 7.51 -18.23
N ALA A 9 -0.83 7.59 -17.11
CA ALA A 9 -1.16 8.50 -16.03
C ALA A 9 -0.97 9.95 -16.49
N ASN A 10 -1.92 10.82 -16.14
CA ASN A 10 -1.86 12.24 -16.47
C ASN A 10 -1.00 13.00 -15.45
N GLY A 11 0.31 12.81 -15.53
CA GLY A 11 1.22 13.41 -14.55
C GLY A 11 2.68 13.23 -14.90
N LYS A 12 3.53 13.67 -13.99
CA LYS A 12 4.99 13.49 -14.08
C LYS A 12 5.46 12.58 -12.95
N SER A 13 6.38 11.72 -13.26
CA SER A 13 7.09 10.89 -12.29
C SER A 13 8.57 11.22 -12.29
N MET A 14 9.22 11.02 -11.14
CA MET A 14 10.66 11.14 -11.05
C MET A 14 11.30 9.97 -11.80
N ALA A 15 12.08 10.26 -12.82
CA ALA A 15 12.80 9.28 -13.61
C ALA A 15 14.25 9.70 -13.79
N LEU A 16 15.14 8.74 -14.02
CA LEU A 16 16.51 9.02 -14.36
C LEU A 16 16.58 9.56 -15.80
N ASN A 17 17.02 10.78 -15.98
CA ASN A 17 17.31 11.31 -17.30
C ASN A 17 18.55 10.58 -17.85
N ARG A 18 18.34 9.75 -18.88
CA ARG A 18 19.39 8.90 -19.44
C ARG A 18 20.54 9.70 -20.07
N ALA A 19 20.29 10.93 -20.51
CA ALA A 19 21.33 11.77 -21.12
C ALA A 19 22.23 12.44 -20.08
N THR A 20 21.69 12.80 -18.92
CA THR A 20 22.43 13.53 -17.87
C THR A 20 22.80 12.67 -16.66
N GLY A 21 22.20 11.48 -16.51
CA GLY A 21 22.34 10.64 -15.32
C GLY A 21 21.68 11.22 -14.07
N GLN A 22 20.90 12.30 -14.18
CA GLN A 22 20.28 12.99 -13.05
C GLN A 22 18.79 12.68 -12.95
N PRO A 23 18.22 12.61 -11.74
CA PRO A 23 16.78 12.53 -11.54
C PRO A 23 16.08 13.77 -12.12
N ALA A 24 15.01 13.56 -12.85
CA ALA A 24 14.19 14.62 -13.44
C ALA A 24 12.72 14.23 -13.44
N LEU A 25 11.84 15.24 -13.26
CA LEU A 25 10.41 15.06 -13.45
C LEU A 25 10.10 14.85 -14.93
N THR A 26 9.70 13.65 -15.29
CA THR A 26 9.41 13.25 -16.68
C THR A 26 7.93 12.92 -16.82
N GLN A 27 7.33 13.31 -17.95
CA GLN A 27 5.95 12.96 -18.27
C GLN A 27 5.79 11.43 -18.27
N CYS A 28 4.70 10.92 -17.64
CA CYS A 28 4.40 9.51 -17.66
C CYS A 28 4.10 9.05 -19.10
N GLU A 29 4.79 8.01 -19.54
CA GLU A 29 4.55 7.38 -20.83
C GLU A 29 3.40 6.37 -20.74
N ALA A 30 2.71 6.14 -21.86
CA ALA A 30 1.71 5.07 -21.91
C ALA A 30 2.39 3.71 -21.67
N PRO A 31 1.92 2.92 -20.71
CA PRO A 31 2.46 1.59 -20.50
C PRO A 31 2.06 0.66 -21.65
N ARG A 32 2.85 -0.38 -21.88
CA ARG A 32 2.40 -1.51 -22.70
C ARG A 32 1.43 -2.37 -21.87
N ALA A 33 0.28 -2.70 -22.45
CA ALA A 33 -0.64 -3.63 -21.83
C ALA A 33 0.00 -5.02 -21.71
N LEU A 34 -0.07 -5.62 -20.53
CA LEU A 34 0.38 -7.00 -20.30
C LEU A 34 -0.60 -7.98 -21.00
N SER A 35 -0.08 -8.99 -21.67
CA SER A 35 -0.88 -10.15 -22.09
C SER A 35 -1.32 -10.97 -20.87
N THR A 36 -2.35 -11.81 -21.00
CA THR A 36 -2.81 -12.68 -19.90
C THR A 36 -1.69 -13.61 -19.40
N ALA A 37 -0.85 -14.12 -20.31
CA ALA A 37 0.29 -14.95 -19.94
C ALA A 37 1.35 -14.16 -19.13
N GLU A 38 1.60 -12.90 -19.49
CA GLU A 38 2.53 -12.04 -18.74
C GLU A 38 1.96 -11.67 -17.36
N VAL A 39 0.64 -11.47 -17.22
CA VAL A 39 0.02 -11.26 -15.91
C VAL A 39 0.27 -12.46 -14.99
N LYS A 40 0.14 -13.69 -15.50
CA LYS A 40 0.49 -14.91 -14.76
C LYS A 40 2.00 -14.99 -14.43
N GLY A 41 2.86 -14.48 -15.29
CA GLY A 41 4.28 -14.33 -15.01
C GLY A 41 4.56 -13.37 -13.84
N VAL A 42 3.85 -12.24 -13.78
CA VAL A 42 3.96 -11.26 -12.67
C VAL A 42 3.64 -11.90 -11.31
N ILE A 43 2.66 -12.79 -11.24
CA ILE A 43 2.37 -13.52 -9.98
C ILE A 43 3.62 -14.30 -9.52
N GLY A 44 4.28 -14.99 -10.44
CA GLY A 44 5.54 -15.70 -10.15
C GLY A 44 6.66 -14.77 -9.67
N GLU A 45 6.76 -13.56 -10.20
CA GLU A 45 7.73 -12.55 -9.77
C GLU A 45 7.48 -12.09 -8.33
N PHE A 46 6.23 -11.85 -7.94
CA PHE A 46 5.86 -11.54 -6.54
C PHE A 46 6.20 -12.69 -5.58
N VAL A 47 5.91 -13.92 -5.98
CA VAL A 47 6.27 -15.12 -5.20
C VAL A 47 7.78 -15.23 -5.03
N GLN A 48 8.54 -15.03 -6.11
CA GLN A 48 10.00 -15.08 -6.03
C GLN A 48 10.57 -13.96 -5.15
N ALA A 49 10.02 -12.74 -5.25
CA ALA A 49 10.41 -11.61 -4.40
C ALA A 49 10.14 -11.91 -2.91
N ALA A 50 8.99 -12.51 -2.59
CA ALA A 50 8.67 -12.92 -1.22
C ALA A 50 9.65 -13.96 -0.69
N LYS A 51 9.96 -15.01 -1.48
CA LYS A 51 10.96 -16.02 -1.11
C LYS A 51 12.34 -15.40 -0.87
N ASN A 52 12.75 -14.46 -1.72
CA ASN A 52 14.03 -13.75 -1.57
C ASN A 52 14.07 -12.94 -0.27
N ALA A 53 12.96 -12.26 0.09
CA ALA A 53 12.86 -11.50 1.33
C ALA A 53 13.03 -12.42 2.56
N ILE A 54 12.32 -13.54 2.61
CA ILE A 54 12.46 -14.51 3.71
C ILE A 54 13.87 -15.11 3.74
N ALA A 55 14.45 -15.44 2.60
CA ALA A 55 15.84 -15.95 2.52
C ALA A 55 16.87 -14.89 2.98
N ALA A 56 16.57 -13.60 2.82
CA ALA A 56 17.39 -12.49 3.31
C ALA A 56 17.22 -12.23 4.82
N GLY A 57 16.33 -12.96 5.52
CA GLY A 57 16.13 -12.86 6.96
C GLY A 57 14.98 -11.94 7.39
N PHE A 58 14.11 -11.50 6.49
CA PHE A 58 12.88 -10.78 6.87
C PHE A 58 11.88 -11.76 7.51
N ASP A 59 11.12 -11.27 8.50
CA ASP A 59 10.11 -12.07 9.21
C ASP A 59 8.85 -12.29 8.37
N GLY A 60 8.54 -11.36 7.48
CA GLY A 60 7.37 -11.40 6.61
C GLY A 60 7.44 -10.40 5.47
N VAL A 61 6.40 -10.36 4.64
CA VAL A 61 6.28 -9.50 3.48
C VAL A 61 4.91 -8.82 3.42
N GLU A 62 4.85 -7.63 2.83
CA GLU A 62 3.61 -6.93 2.52
C GLU A 62 3.47 -6.80 1.00
N VAL A 63 2.41 -7.38 0.45
CA VAL A 63 2.06 -7.20 -0.96
C VAL A 63 1.57 -5.77 -1.18
N HIS A 64 2.21 -5.04 -2.08
CA HIS A 64 1.80 -3.67 -2.37
C HIS A 64 0.67 -3.63 -3.40
N GLY A 65 -0.56 -3.60 -2.92
CA GLY A 65 -1.77 -3.52 -3.73
C GLY A 65 -2.45 -2.14 -3.72
N ALA A 66 -1.69 -1.05 -3.56
CA ALA A 66 -2.20 0.28 -3.23
C ALA A 66 -1.58 1.39 -4.07
N ASN A 67 -2.05 2.62 -3.85
CA ASN A 67 -1.42 3.89 -4.27
C ASN A 67 -1.27 4.06 -5.79
N GLY A 68 -2.11 3.43 -6.61
CA GLY A 68 -2.07 3.55 -8.06
C GLY A 68 -0.90 2.81 -8.73
N TYR A 69 -0.26 1.88 -8.02
CA TYR A 69 0.74 0.99 -8.62
C TYR A 69 0.07 -0.23 -9.28
N LEU A 70 0.87 -1.14 -9.81
CA LEU A 70 0.42 -2.15 -10.76
C LEU A 70 -0.88 -2.87 -10.35
N LEU A 71 -0.95 -3.42 -9.14
CA LEU A 71 -2.14 -4.15 -8.69
C LEU A 71 -3.36 -3.23 -8.61
N ASP A 72 -3.19 -2.05 -8.04
CA ASP A 72 -4.26 -1.07 -7.90
C ASP A 72 -4.76 -0.56 -9.27
N GLN A 73 -3.87 -0.48 -10.28
CA GLN A 73 -4.24 -0.18 -11.66
C GLN A 73 -5.15 -1.29 -12.25
N PHE A 74 -4.86 -2.56 -11.96
CA PHE A 74 -5.72 -3.67 -12.40
C PHE A 74 -7.12 -3.60 -11.78
N ARG A 75 -7.24 -3.18 -10.52
CA ARG A 75 -8.52 -2.99 -9.84
C ARG A 75 -9.33 -1.82 -10.41
N CYS A 76 -8.66 -0.75 -10.83
CA CYS A 76 -9.28 0.51 -11.22
C CYS A 76 -10.01 0.39 -12.57
N PRO A 77 -11.35 0.58 -12.64
CA PRO A 77 -12.09 0.44 -13.89
C PRO A 77 -11.73 1.51 -14.94
N PHE A 78 -11.12 2.61 -14.54
CA PHE A 78 -10.70 3.70 -15.44
C PHE A 78 -9.31 3.47 -16.06
N LEU A 79 -8.52 2.54 -15.50
CA LEU A 79 -7.17 2.21 -15.98
C LEU A 79 -7.08 0.79 -16.54
N ASN A 80 -8.17 0.03 -16.46
CA ASN A 80 -8.25 -1.37 -16.88
C ASN A 80 -9.42 -1.56 -17.85
N ASP A 81 -9.13 -1.54 -19.16
CA ASP A 81 -10.09 -1.77 -20.25
C ASP A 81 -10.03 -3.22 -20.78
N ARG A 82 -9.39 -4.13 -20.04
CA ARG A 82 -9.24 -5.54 -20.41
C ARG A 82 -10.57 -6.24 -20.53
N ARG A 83 -10.60 -7.25 -21.43
CA ARG A 83 -11.77 -8.10 -21.68
C ARG A 83 -11.51 -9.57 -21.37
N ASP A 84 -10.38 -9.86 -20.72
CA ASP A 84 -10.02 -11.19 -20.23
C ASP A 84 -10.38 -11.36 -18.73
N GLU A 85 -9.89 -12.44 -18.14
CA GLU A 85 -10.14 -12.79 -16.73
C GLU A 85 -9.61 -11.78 -15.70
N TYR A 86 -8.86 -10.75 -16.13
CA TYR A 86 -8.31 -9.69 -15.27
C TYR A 86 -8.97 -8.32 -15.50
N GLY A 87 -10.10 -8.26 -16.24
CA GLY A 87 -10.81 -7.00 -16.52
C GLY A 87 -12.32 -7.16 -16.61
N GLY A 88 -13.04 -6.05 -16.73
CA GLY A 88 -14.50 -6.02 -16.81
C GLY A 88 -15.16 -6.07 -15.43
N SER A 89 -15.61 -7.25 -14.96
CA SER A 89 -16.31 -7.37 -13.67
C SER A 89 -15.44 -7.01 -12.47
N LEU A 90 -16.07 -6.70 -11.34
CA LEU A 90 -15.40 -6.40 -10.08
C LEU A 90 -14.46 -7.55 -9.68
N GLU A 91 -14.92 -8.78 -9.74
CA GLU A 91 -14.16 -9.98 -9.36
C GLU A 91 -12.92 -10.13 -10.25
N ASN A 92 -13.05 -9.89 -11.54
CA ASN A 92 -11.95 -9.98 -12.49
C ASN A 92 -10.92 -8.88 -12.23
N ARG A 93 -11.35 -7.64 -11.96
CA ARG A 93 -10.44 -6.55 -11.62
C ARG A 93 -9.69 -6.77 -10.30
N CYS A 94 -10.32 -7.41 -9.33
CA CYS A 94 -9.71 -7.77 -8.05
C CYS A 94 -8.86 -9.04 -8.11
N ARG A 95 -8.97 -9.84 -9.16
CA ARG A 95 -8.35 -11.16 -9.31
C ARG A 95 -6.84 -11.13 -9.07
N LEU A 96 -6.12 -10.19 -9.66
CA LEU A 96 -4.67 -10.13 -9.53
C LEU A 96 -4.21 -9.91 -8.07
N HIS A 97 -4.91 -9.07 -7.31
CA HIS A 97 -4.65 -8.90 -5.87
C HIS A 97 -4.78 -10.23 -5.12
N LEU A 98 -5.87 -10.95 -5.38
CA LEU A 98 -6.21 -12.18 -4.68
C LEU A 98 -5.29 -13.34 -5.06
N GLU A 99 -4.94 -13.47 -6.34
CA GLU A 99 -4.02 -14.50 -6.81
C GLU A 99 -2.60 -14.27 -6.26
N ILE A 100 -2.08 -13.05 -6.30
CA ILE A 100 -0.77 -12.73 -5.73
C ILE A 100 -0.77 -12.98 -4.22
N ALA A 101 -1.78 -12.49 -3.48
CA ALA A 101 -1.86 -12.70 -2.05
C ALA A 101 -1.89 -14.20 -1.69
N ARG A 102 -2.67 -15.01 -2.44
CA ARG A 102 -2.76 -16.46 -2.26
C ARG A 102 -1.44 -17.16 -2.53
N GLU A 103 -0.82 -16.89 -3.67
CA GLU A 103 0.41 -17.57 -4.08
C GLU A 103 1.60 -17.16 -3.19
N VAL A 104 1.67 -15.90 -2.76
CA VAL A 104 2.69 -15.45 -1.79
C VAL A 104 2.46 -16.13 -0.44
N ALA A 105 1.23 -16.14 0.08
CA ALA A 105 0.90 -16.81 1.34
C ALA A 105 1.20 -18.31 1.28
N ALA A 106 0.91 -18.97 0.17
CA ALA A 106 1.24 -20.39 -0.04
C ALA A 106 2.77 -20.63 -0.05
N ALA A 107 3.55 -19.65 -0.53
CA ALA A 107 4.99 -19.79 -0.69
C ALA A 107 5.81 -19.51 0.58
N VAL A 108 5.37 -18.56 1.43
CA VAL A 108 6.15 -18.11 2.59
C VAL A 108 5.39 -18.18 3.92
N GLY A 109 4.10 -18.52 3.90
CA GLY A 109 3.20 -18.62 5.05
C GLY A 109 2.21 -17.45 5.10
N ALA A 110 0.94 -17.74 5.37
CA ALA A 110 -0.11 -16.73 5.50
C ALA A 110 0.15 -15.80 6.70
N GLU A 111 0.69 -16.36 7.80
CA GLU A 111 1.07 -15.65 9.03
C GLU A 111 2.28 -14.71 8.83
N ARG A 112 2.92 -14.75 7.67
CA ARG A 112 4.04 -13.87 7.28
C ARG A 112 3.69 -12.96 6.11
N THR A 113 2.44 -12.98 5.66
CA THR A 113 2.00 -12.24 4.49
C THR A 113 0.93 -11.23 4.88
N GLY A 114 1.18 -9.96 4.62
CA GLY A 114 0.19 -8.88 4.64
C GLY A 114 -0.08 -8.35 3.25
N ILE A 115 -1.13 -7.55 3.11
CA ILE A 115 -1.41 -6.80 1.88
C ILE A 115 -1.85 -5.38 2.20
N ARG A 116 -1.38 -4.42 1.39
CA ARG A 116 -1.76 -3.02 1.51
C ARG A 116 -2.75 -2.64 0.43
N LEU A 117 -3.82 -1.95 0.85
CA LEU A 117 -4.84 -1.35 -0.02
C LEU A 117 -4.98 0.14 0.29
N SER A 118 -5.46 0.92 -0.69
CA SER A 118 -5.70 2.37 -0.54
C SER A 118 -7.10 2.76 -1.01
N PRO A 119 -8.16 2.41 -0.26
CA PRO A 119 -9.50 2.91 -0.52
C PRO A 119 -9.50 4.44 -0.63
N HIS A 120 -10.27 4.99 -1.58
CA HIS A 120 -10.33 6.43 -1.88
C HIS A 120 -8.99 7.08 -2.30
N GLY A 121 -7.92 6.29 -2.50
CA GLY A 121 -6.61 6.80 -2.93
C GLY A 121 -6.66 7.42 -4.32
N GLN A 122 -6.04 8.60 -4.48
CA GLN A 122 -5.92 9.32 -5.75
C GLN A 122 -4.46 9.50 -6.18
N ALA A 123 -3.52 8.83 -5.50
CA ALA A 123 -2.11 8.86 -5.89
C ALA A 123 -1.92 8.31 -7.30
N ASN A 124 -0.94 8.86 -8.03
CA ASN A 124 -0.58 8.42 -9.38
C ASN A 124 -1.74 8.44 -10.39
N ASP A 125 -2.57 9.48 -10.34
CA ASP A 125 -3.72 9.71 -11.23
C ASP A 125 -4.85 8.68 -11.06
N MET A 126 -4.91 8.00 -9.92
CA MET A 126 -6.04 7.14 -9.59
C MET A 126 -7.33 7.96 -9.46
N ARG A 127 -8.41 7.44 -10.01
CA ARG A 127 -9.74 8.01 -9.84
C ARG A 127 -10.48 7.28 -8.72
N PRO A 128 -11.39 7.98 -8.00
CA PRO A 128 -12.26 7.34 -7.02
C PRO A 128 -12.94 6.10 -7.59
N ASP A 129 -12.97 5.03 -6.82
CA ASP A 129 -13.74 3.84 -7.19
C ASP A 129 -15.23 4.19 -7.21
N PRO A 130 -15.98 3.88 -8.28
CA PRO A 130 -17.41 4.16 -8.33
C PRO A 130 -18.23 3.32 -7.34
N GLU A 131 -17.72 2.18 -6.92
CA GLU A 131 -18.41 1.23 -6.04
C GLU A 131 -17.48 0.75 -4.89
N PRO A 132 -16.97 1.67 -4.04
CA PRO A 132 -15.93 1.33 -3.07
C PRO A 132 -16.42 0.29 -2.05
N MET A 133 -17.68 0.34 -1.64
CA MET A 133 -18.26 -0.63 -0.70
C MET A 133 -18.26 -2.04 -1.29
N ALA A 134 -18.64 -2.20 -2.56
CA ALA A 134 -18.63 -3.50 -3.22
C ALA A 134 -17.19 -4.01 -3.42
N THR A 135 -16.30 -3.15 -3.94
CA THR A 135 -14.91 -3.51 -4.27
C THR A 135 -14.11 -3.91 -3.03
N TYR A 136 -14.08 -3.07 -2.02
CA TYR A 136 -13.26 -3.34 -0.83
C TYR A 136 -13.94 -4.30 0.15
N GLY A 137 -15.28 -4.37 0.13
CA GLY A 137 -16.02 -5.42 0.83
C GLY A 137 -15.70 -6.82 0.27
N TYR A 138 -15.65 -6.96 -1.06
CA TYR A 138 -15.26 -8.20 -1.73
C TYR A 138 -13.80 -8.57 -1.44
N LEU A 139 -12.87 -7.62 -1.59
CA LEU A 139 -11.46 -7.86 -1.29
C LEU A 139 -11.25 -8.28 0.17
N ALA A 140 -11.87 -7.60 1.12
CA ALA A 140 -11.73 -7.92 2.54
C ALA A 140 -12.23 -9.34 2.85
N GLU A 141 -13.36 -9.74 2.27
CA GLU A 141 -13.94 -11.08 2.44
C GLU A 141 -13.05 -12.18 1.85
N GLU A 142 -12.56 -11.99 0.62
CA GLU A 142 -11.70 -12.98 -0.03
C GLU A 142 -10.30 -13.07 0.62
N LEU A 143 -9.73 -11.93 1.05
CA LEU A 143 -8.46 -11.90 1.76
C LEU A 143 -8.55 -12.54 3.15
N GLN A 144 -9.71 -12.42 3.83
CA GLN A 144 -9.95 -13.11 5.11
C GLN A 144 -9.82 -14.64 4.96
N LYS A 145 -10.32 -15.21 3.86
CA LYS A 145 -10.27 -16.65 3.59
C LYS A 145 -8.84 -17.17 3.44
N LEU A 146 -7.90 -16.29 3.09
CA LEU A 146 -6.48 -16.64 2.96
C LEU A 146 -5.74 -16.70 4.31
N GLY A 147 -6.33 -16.22 5.39
CA GLY A 147 -5.72 -16.23 6.71
C GLY A 147 -4.48 -15.34 6.85
N LEU A 148 -4.39 -14.25 6.07
CA LEU A 148 -3.24 -13.36 6.07
C LEU A 148 -2.97 -12.77 7.46
N ALA A 149 -1.70 -12.47 7.74
CA ALA A 149 -1.26 -11.84 8.99
C ALA A 149 -2.00 -10.54 9.26
N TYR A 150 -2.14 -9.68 8.25
CA TYR A 150 -2.86 -8.41 8.36
C TYR A 150 -3.32 -7.87 7.01
N LEU A 151 -4.33 -7.01 7.07
CA LEU A 151 -4.72 -6.10 6.00
C LEU A 151 -4.31 -4.68 6.40
N HIS A 152 -3.57 -3.98 5.53
CA HIS A 152 -3.10 -2.62 5.75
C HIS A 152 -3.91 -1.63 4.91
N LEU A 153 -4.64 -0.73 5.55
CA LEU A 153 -5.41 0.33 4.90
C LEU A 153 -4.67 1.65 4.95
N TYR A 154 -4.43 2.23 3.79
CA TYR A 154 -3.82 3.55 3.67
C TYR A 154 -4.85 4.60 3.25
N ASP A 155 -5.01 5.62 4.08
CA ASP A 155 -5.81 6.80 3.79
C ASP A 155 -4.91 7.98 3.39
N GLN A 156 -4.92 8.32 2.11
CA GLN A 156 -4.20 9.48 1.60
C GLN A 156 -4.81 10.80 2.06
N SER A 157 -6.13 10.84 2.24
CA SER A 157 -6.85 12.04 2.70
C SER A 157 -6.66 12.35 4.18
N THR A 158 -6.21 11.37 4.95
CA THR A 158 -6.04 11.44 6.41
C THR A 158 -7.35 11.72 7.17
N SER A 159 -8.46 11.26 6.65
CA SER A 159 -9.81 11.53 7.20
C SER A 159 -10.56 10.27 7.62
N TRP A 160 -10.89 9.38 6.69
CA TRP A 160 -11.81 8.27 6.91
C TRP A 160 -11.27 7.18 7.86
N VAL A 161 -9.96 6.89 7.87
CA VAL A 161 -9.37 5.95 8.84
C VAL A 161 -9.37 6.46 10.29
N HIS A 162 -9.66 7.76 10.48
CA HIS A 162 -9.78 8.36 11.81
C HIS A 162 -11.23 8.42 12.32
N ASP A 163 -12.18 8.10 11.47
CA ASP A 163 -13.60 8.08 11.82
C ASP A 163 -14.03 6.63 12.08
N PRO A 164 -14.28 6.25 13.35
CA PRO A 164 -14.75 4.90 13.67
C PRO A 164 -16.15 4.60 13.13
N ASP A 165 -16.88 5.63 12.73
CA ASP A 165 -18.21 5.53 12.14
C ASP A 165 -18.20 5.51 10.61
N ASP A 166 -17.04 5.63 9.96
CA ASP A 166 -16.92 5.47 8.51
C ASP A 166 -17.46 4.12 8.05
N GLU A 167 -18.40 4.15 7.11
CA GLU A 167 -19.12 2.95 6.66
C GLU A 167 -18.19 1.94 5.97
N LEU A 168 -17.21 2.42 5.20
CA LEU A 168 -16.26 1.55 4.50
C LEU A 168 -15.29 0.88 5.50
N LEU A 169 -14.79 1.65 6.48
CA LEU A 169 -13.92 1.10 7.52
C LEU A 169 -14.64 0.02 8.32
N ARG A 170 -15.89 0.26 8.74
CA ARG A 170 -16.72 -0.73 9.44
C ARG A 170 -17.00 -1.97 8.59
N LEU A 171 -17.31 -1.79 7.31
CA LEU A 171 -17.52 -2.90 6.39
C LEU A 171 -16.27 -3.78 6.28
N ILE A 172 -15.11 -3.17 6.04
CA ILE A 172 -13.84 -3.88 5.93
C ILE A 172 -13.50 -4.59 7.24
N ARG A 173 -13.61 -3.90 8.39
CA ARG A 173 -13.37 -4.49 9.72
C ARG A 173 -14.28 -5.67 9.99
N GLY A 174 -15.56 -5.58 9.61
CA GLY A 174 -16.54 -6.65 9.80
C GLY A 174 -16.29 -7.90 8.96
N LYS A 175 -15.65 -7.73 7.78
CA LYS A 175 -15.32 -8.83 6.87
C LYS A 175 -13.90 -9.37 7.07
N PHE A 176 -12.95 -8.56 7.50
CA PHE A 176 -11.58 -8.95 7.79
C PHE A 176 -11.33 -8.89 9.30
N THR A 177 -11.34 -10.05 9.96
CA THR A 177 -11.28 -10.19 11.42
C THR A 177 -9.87 -10.44 11.96
N ASN A 178 -8.88 -10.72 11.10
CA ASN A 178 -7.46 -10.73 11.47
C ASN A 178 -6.96 -9.30 11.72
N ALA A 179 -5.68 -9.13 11.97
CA ALA A 179 -5.12 -7.82 12.29
C ALA A 179 -5.37 -6.79 11.17
N LEU A 180 -5.98 -5.66 11.53
CA LEU A 180 -6.20 -4.53 10.64
C LEU A 180 -5.23 -3.41 11.00
N MET A 181 -4.37 -3.03 10.06
CA MET A 181 -3.41 -1.95 10.20
C MET A 181 -3.93 -0.70 9.51
N LEU A 182 -3.97 0.43 10.23
CA LEU A 182 -4.40 1.71 9.69
C LEU A 182 -3.20 2.65 9.47
N CYS A 183 -3.19 3.36 8.36
CA CYS A 183 -2.18 4.34 8.00
C CYS A 183 -2.83 5.57 7.38
N GLY A 184 -2.42 6.77 7.80
CA GLY A 184 -2.94 8.04 7.26
C GLY A 184 -2.89 9.17 8.27
N GLY A 185 -1.77 9.87 8.41
CA GLY A 185 -1.66 11.07 9.27
C GLY A 185 -1.89 10.84 10.77
N PHE A 186 -1.61 9.64 11.27
CA PHE A 186 -1.77 9.33 12.68
C PHE A 186 -0.73 10.08 13.53
N THR A 187 -1.22 10.70 14.60
CA THR A 187 -0.44 11.14 15.76
C THR A 187 -0.60 10.12 16.89
N GLY A 188 0.24 10.15 17.92
CA GLY A 188 0.10 9.22 19.06
C GLY A 188 -1.31 9.20 19.65
N ARG A 189 -1.91 10.37 19.89
CA ARG A 189 -3.28 10.48 20.44
C ARG A 189 -4.34 9.90 19.49
N LYS A 190 -4.25 10.13 18.19
CA LYS A 190 -5.18 9.56 17.21
C LYS A 190 -5.00 8.05 17.09
N ALA A 191 -3.75 7.57 17.17
CA ALA A 191 -3.44 6.15 17.18
C ALA A 191 -4.09 5.44 18.36
N GLU A 192 -3.89 5.95 19.60
CA GLU A 192 -4.52 5.41 20.80
C GLU A 192 -6.05 5.40 20.70
N ALA A 193 -6.67 6.47 20.18
CA ALA A 193 -8.11 6.54 19.99
C ALA A 193 -8.62 5.46 19.02
N ALA A 194 -7.95 5.25 17.88
CA ALA A 194 -8.35 4.24 16.89
C ALA A 194 -8.21 2.81 17.44
N LEU A 195 -7.15 2.54 18.21
CA LEU A 195 -6.97 1.26 18.89
C LEU A 195 -8.03 1.04 19.98
N ALA A 196 -8.35 2.07 20.77
CA ALA A 196 -9.34 1.99 21.84
C ALA A 196 -10.77 1.75 21.33
N THR A 197 -11.11 2.24 20.13
CA THR A 197 -12.41 1.98 19.49
C THR A 197 -12.49 0.64 18.77
N GLY A 198 -11.36 -0.07 18.60
CA GLY A 198 -11.29 -1.31 17.82
C GLY A 198 -11.39 -1.11 16.32
N SER A 199 -11.25 0.14 15.83
CA SER A 199 -11.26 0.46 14.40
C SER A 199 -10.08 -0.17 13.67
N GLY A 200 -8.96 -0.39 14.35
CA GLY A 200 -7.78 -1.11 13.89
C GLY A 200 -7.04 -1.75 15.05
N ASP A 201 -6.16 -2.68 14.73
CA ASP A 201 -5.32 -3.40 15.69
C ASP A 201 -3.88 -2.87 15.71
N LEU A 202 -3.44 -2.27 14.59
CA LEU A 202 -2.10 -1.74 14.38
C LEU A 202 -2.17 -0.38 13.70
N ILE A 203 -1.19 0.48 13.98
CA ILE A 203 -1.07 1.80 13.35
C ILE A 203 0.30 1.93 12.67
N ALA A 204 0.27 2.22 11.37
CA ALA A 204 1.49 2.52 10.60
C ALA A 204 1.73 4.03 10.56
N ILE A 205 2.93 4.44 10.97
CA ILE A 205 3.37 5.83 10.97
C ILE A 205 4.62 5.95 10.09
N GLY A 206 4.57 6.75 9.04
CA GLY A 206 5.66 6.91 8.09
C GLY A 206 6.52 8.15 8.35
N LYS A 207 6.06 9.32 7.92
CA LYS A 207 6.86 10.57 7.93
C LYS A 207 7.50 10.90 9.29
N PRO A 208 6.78 10.85 10.42
CA PRO A 208 7.40 11.07 11.73
C PRO A 208 8.52 10.07 12.05
N PHE A 209 8.46 8.85 11.52
CA PHE A 209 9.49 7.84 11.77
C PHE A 209 10.82 8.16 11.07
N ILE A 210 10.78 8.90 9.95
CA ILE A 210 12.01 9.33 9.25
C ILE A 210 12.85 10.23 10.17
N SER A 211 12.20 11.22 10.81
CA SER A 211 12.88 12.19 11.67
C SER A 211 13.04 11.76 13.13
N ASN A 212 12.48 10.63 13.50
CA ASN A 212 12.54 10.10 14.87
C ASN A 212 12.81 8.59 14.81
N PRO A 213 14.08 8.16 14.70
CA PRO A 213 14.44 6.74 14.64
C PRO A 213 13.98 5.96 15.89
N ASP A 214 13.73 6.66 16.99
CA ASP A 214 13.21 6.19 18.27
C ASP A 214 11.74 6.58 18.52
N LEU A 215 10.94 6.77 17.45
CA LEU A 215 9.57 7.28 17.52
C LEU A 215 8.69 6.54 18.54
N VAL A 216 8.79 5.21 18.61
CA VAL A 216 8.01 4.41 19.56
C VAL A 216 8.34 4.79 21.01
N SER A 217 9.62 4.98 21.30
CA SER A 217 10.06 5.42 22.64
C SER A 217 9.55 6.83 22.96
N ARG A 218 9.65 7.76 22.00
CA ARG A 218 9.14 9.14 22.16
C ARG A 218 7.65 9.17 22.44
N LEU A 219 6.87 8.42 21.67
CA LEU A 219 5.42 8.33 21.86
C LEU A 219 5.08 7.75 23.24
N ARG A 220 5.79 6.71 23.68
CA ARG A 220 5.57 6.08 24.98
C ARG A 220 5.90 7.01 26.15
N GLN A 221 6.92 7.85 26.01
CA GLN A 221 7.36 8.79 27.04
C GLN A 221 6.67 10.15 26.96
N GLY A 222 5.87 10.40 25.91
CA GLY A 222 5.20 11.68 25.69
C GLY A 222 6.17 12.83 25.38
N VAL A 223 7.38 12.53 24.85
CA VAL A 223 8.34 13.55 24.49
C VAL A 223 8.10 14.09 23.09
N GLU A 224 8.67 15.26 22.79
CA GLU A 224 8.50 15.96 21.54
C GLU A 224 8.92 15.11 20.32
N ILE A 225 8.11 15.15 19.28
CA ILE A 225 8.38 14.54 17.99
C ILE A 225 9.08 15.56 17.11
N ALA A 226 10.32 15.30 16.71
CA ALA A 226 11.08 16.16 15.82
C ALA A 226 10.41 16.25 14.44
N SER A 227 10.37 17.45 13.87
CA SER A 227 9.84 17.68 12.53
C SER A 227 10.76 17.08 11.46
N TRP A 228 10.17 16.68 10.34
CA TRP A 228 10.90 16.15 9.20
C TRP A 228 11.09 17.21 8.10
N ASP A 229 12.13 17.05 7.30
CA ASP A 229 12.31 17.80 6.05
C ASP A 229 11.91 16.95 4.85
N SER A 230 10.75 17.24 4.28
CA SER A 230 10.23 16.49 3.13
C SER A 230 11.08 16.60 1.86
N LYS A 231 11.96 17.61 1.77
CA LYS A 231 12.85 17.81 0.63
C LYS A 231 13.95 16.75 0.58
N THR A 232 14.26 16.10 1.71
CA THR A 232 15.31 15.08 1.79
C THR A 232 14.82 13.65 1.65
N PHE A 233 13.50 13.39 1.62
CA PHE A 233 12.93 12.04 1.66
C PHE A 233 13.40 11.11 0.53
N TYR A 234 13.65 11.65 -0.66
CA TYR A 234 13.96 10.86 -1.85
C TYR A 234 15.27 11.27 -2.54
N LEU A 235 16.08 12.11 -1.90
CA LEU A 235 17.31 12.60 -2.53
C LEU A 235 18.50 11.66 -2.38
N GLY A 236 18.40 10.67 -1.50
CA GLY A 236 19.51 9.79 -1.14
C GLY A 236 20.61 10.52 -0.34
N GLY A 237 21.51 9.77 0.25
CA GLY A 237 22.60 10.30 1.05
C GLY A 237 22.31 10.29 2.56
N HIS A 238 23.18 10.93 3.30
CA HIS A 238 23.17 10.90 4.77
C HIS A 238 22.16 11.90 5.35
N SER A 239 22.15 13.12 4.79
CA SER A 239 21.39 14.25 5.33
C SER A 239 19.89 14.05 5.22
N GLY A 240 19.17 14.23 6.32
CA GLY A 240 17.73 14.08 6.41
C GLY A 240 17.25 12.62 6.35
N TYR A 241 18.18 11.67 6.40
CA TYR A 241 17.87 10.24 6.34
C TYR A 241 18.53 9.43 7.46
N LEU A 242 19.80 9.69 7.77
CA LEU A 242 20.58 8.96 8.78
C LEU A 242 21.10 9.85 9.91
N ASP A 243 20.86 11.15 9.87
CA ASP A 243 21.43 12.16 10.77
C ASP A 243 20.42 12.70 11.79
N TYR A 244 19.20 12.21 11.82
CA TYR A 244 18.24 12.57 12.86
C TYR A 244 18.63 11.94 14.20
N PRO A 245 18.74 12.74 15.27
CA PRO A 245 19.16 12.24 16.57
C PRO A 245 18.05 11.47 17.28
N THR A 246 18.45 10.46 18.05
CA THR A 246 17.57 9.86 19.05
C THR A 246 17.39 10.84 20.22
N PHE A 247 16.29 10.68 20.95
CA PHE A 247 16.09 11.39 22.22
C PHE A 247 17.04 10.80 23.26
N SER A 248 17.88 11.67 23.82
CA SER A 248 18.70 11.34 24.98
C SER A 248 17.89 11.66 26.23
N ALA A 249 17.54 10.65 27.01
CA ALA A 249 16.90 10.81 28.32
C ALA A 249 17.89 11.44 29.32
#